data_22b8e1c245949999d9ed9b2503c2f14e
#
_entry.id   22b8e1c245949999d9ed9b2503c2f14e
#
_cell.length_a   1.000
_cell.length_b   1.000
_cell.length_c   1.000
_cell.angle_alpha   90.00
_cell.angle_beta   90.00
_cell.angle_gamma   90.00
#
_symmetry.space_group_name_H-M   'P 1'
#
loop_
_entity.id
_entity.type
_entity.pdbx_description
1 polymer ?
#
loop_
_entity_poly.entity_id
_entity_poly.type
_entity_poly.pdbx_seq_one_letter_code
_entity_poly.pdbx_strand_id
1 'polypeptide(L)'
;TMQLSERGKLDRKTFDRGMGVIISESSRLTSIVEELLDFSRIQSGRMKLIKEKLDILAEFDDAVYFLKERAVTEGKHLLYDEPEVVYPAVYGDKNRLKQVFLNVLDNALKYTPKGGVVAAQVIYSKDEPDIIKIVITDTGCGISAEDLPKVKEKFYKANQTVGGSGIGLAVADEIMNLHNGSLDIESGEGVGTTVT
;
A
#
# COMPACT_ATOMS: atom_id res chain seq x y z
N THR A 1 27.74 7.81 -13.93
CA THR A 1 27.73 8.95 -12.97
C THR A 1 28.91 8.87 -12.02
N MET A 2 29.13 7.74 -11.31
CA MET A 2 30.31 7.51 -10.47
C MET A 2 31.63 7.62 -11.24
N GLN A 3 31.75 6.98 -12.40
CA GLN A 3 32.96 7.06 -13.25
C GLN A 3 33.31 8.50 -13.69
N LEU A 4 32.31 9.38 -13.86
CA LEU A 4 32.52 10.78 -14.20
C LEU A 4 32.97 11.59 -12.98
N SER A 5 32.51 11.24 -11.76
CA SER A 5 32.98 11.84 -10.51
C SER A 5 34.48 11.59 -10.27
N GLU A 6 34.92 10.36 -10.50
CA GLU A 6 36.36 10.00 -10.39
C GLU A 6 37.26 10.80 -11.34
N ARG A 7 36.72 11.29 -12.45
CA ARG A 7 37.45 12.13 -13.41
C ARG A 7 37.37 13.64 -13.14
N GLY A 8 36.77 14.03 -11.97
CA GLY A 8 36.64 15.45 -11.60
C GLY A 8 35.75 16.28 -12.52
N LYS A 9 34.90 15.62 -13.34
CA LYS A 9 34.03 16.27 -14.34
C LYS A 9 32.57 16.38 -13.92
N LEU A 10 32.23 15.92 -12.71
CA LEU A 10 30.86 15.96 -12.20
C LEU A 10 30.70 17.12 -11.23
N ASP A 11 29.73 18.01 -11.47
CA ASP A 11 29.37 19.01 -10.47
C ASP A 11 28.62 18.36 -9.30
N ARG A 12 28.63 19.03 -8.15
CA ARG A 12 28.01 18.52 -6.90
C ARG A 12 26.52 18.24 -7.09
N LYS A 13 25.80 19.07 -7.83
CA LYS A 13 24.36 18.94 -8.08
C LYS A 13 24.03 17.66 -8.87
N THR A 14 24.82 17.38 -9.89
CA THR A 14 24.69 16.16 -10.71
C THR A 14 25.06 14.91 -9.91
N PHE A 15 26.08 15.02 -9.03
CA PHE A 15 26.43 13.94 -8.12
C PHE A 15 25.32 13.63 -7.11
N ASP A 16 24.79 14.66 -6.44
CA ASP A 16 23.71 14.51 -5.44
C ASP A 16 22.44 13.94 -6.10
N ARG A 17 22.10 14.38 -7.31
CA ARG A 17 20.99 13.81 -8.08
C ARG A 17 21.24 12.33 -8.42
N GLY A 18 22.43 11.98 -8.84
CA GLY A 18 22.81 10.59 -9.14
C GLY A 18 22.75 9.68 -7.89
N MET A 19 23.22 10.20 -6.75
CA MET A 19 23.11 9.49 -5.47
C MET A 19 21.65 9.31 -5.04
N GLY A 20 20.80 10.32 -5.21
CA GLY A 20 19.36 10.22 -4.95
C GLY A 20 18.70 9.11 -5.77
N VAL A 21 19.03 9.00 -7.06
CA VAL A 21 18.53 7.91 -7.92
C VAL A 21 19.02 6.54 -7.43
N ILE A 22 20.29 6.40 -7.07
CA ILE A 22 20.84 5.13 -6.56
C ILE A 22 20.15 4.71 -5.28
N ILE A 23 19.97 5.63 -4.33
CA ILE A 23 19.28 5.35 -3.05
C ILE A 23 17.83 4.93 -3.32
N SER A 24 17.12 5.65 -4.18
CA SER A 24 15.74 5.32 -4.54
C SER A 24 15.62 3.94 -5.18
N GLU A 25 16.47 3.61 -6.16
CA GLU A 25 16.44 2.30 -6.81
C GLU A 25 16.88 1.17 -5.87
N SER A 26 17.83 1.41 -4.97
CA SER A 26 18.24 0.44 -3.95
C SER A 26 17.08 0.14 -3.00
N SER A 27 16.38 1.18 -2.51
CA SER A 27 15.19 1.01 -1.67
C SER A 27 14.09 0.25 -2.40
N ARG A 28 13.86 0.56 -3.67
CA ARG A 28 12.88 -0.15 -4.50
C ARG A 28 13.23 -1.63 -4.68
N LEU A 29 14.49 -1.96 -4.92
CA LEU A 29 14.95 -3.36 -5.02
C LEU A 29 14.79 -4.10 -3.70
N THR A 30 15.12 -3.47 -2.57
CA THR A 30 14.91 -4.05 -1.25
C THR A 30 13.44 -4.39 -1.01
N SER A 31 12.54 -3.46 -1.32
CA SER A 31 11.09 -3.69 -1.20
C SER A 31 10.62 -4.89 -2.06
N ILE A 32 11.09 -4.99 -3.31
CA ILE A 32 10.74 -6.11 -4.19
C ILE A 32 11.24 -7.44 -3.62
N VAL A 33 12.47 -7.49 -3.07
CA VAL A 33 13.03 -8.70 -2.47
C VAL A 33 12.23 -9.09 -1.23
N GLU A 34 11.85 -8.15 -0.38
CA GLU A 34 11.01 -8.40 0.80
C GLU A 34 9.62 -8.94 0.40
N GLU A 35 8.98 -8.34 -0.60
CA GLU A 35 7.72 -8.83 -1.15
C GLU A 35 7.83 -10.26 -1.70
N LEU A 36 8.93 -10.59 -2.39
CA LEU A 36 9.19 -11.95 -2.90
C LEU A 36 9.42 -12.97 -1.77
N LEU A 37 10.13 -12.56 -0.71
CA LEU A 37 10.35 -13.41 0.47
C LEU A 37 9.04 -13.66 1.22
N ASP A 38 8.23 -12.63 1.42
CA ASP A 38 6.91 -12.77 2.03
C ASP A 38 6.01 -13.67 1.19
N PHE A 39 6.00 -13.45 -0.12
CA PHE A 39 5.31 -14.31 -1.07
C PHE A 39 5.75 -15.80 -0.96
N SER A 40 7.07 -16.06 -0.92
CA SER A 40 7.59 -17.42 -0.77
C SER A 40 7.15 -18.07 0.55
N ARG A 41 7.12 -17.30 1.65
CA ARG A 41 6.63 -17.78 2.96
C ARG A 41 5.14 -18.08 2.94
N ILE A 42 4.33 -17.26 2.29
CA ILE A 42 2.91 -17.47 2.07
C ILE A 42 2.69 -18.76 1.28
N GLN A 43 3.31 -18.88 0.11
CA GLN A 43 3.13 -20.03 -0.78
C GLN A 43 3.54 -21.37 -0.14
N SER A 44 4.55 -21.36 0.71
CA SER A 44 4.99 -22.54 1.44
C SER A 44 4.18 -22.84 2.71
N GLY A 45 3.16 -22.03 3.04
CA GLY A 45 2.40 -22.15 4.30
C GLY A 45 3.25 -21.85 5.54
N ARG A 46 4.40 -21.21 5.36
CA ARG A 46 5.36 -20.92 6.45
C ARG A 46 5.19 -19.53 7.07
N MET A 47 4.30 -18.70 6.52
CA MET A 47 4.00 -17.41 7.14
C MET A 47 3.26 -17.66 8.46
N LYS A 48 3.91 -17.32 9.56
CA LYS A 48 3.32 -17.39 10.90
C LYS A 48 3.04 -15.97 11.37
N LEU A 49 1.83 -15.74 11.87
CA LEU A 49 1.45 -14.47 12.48
C LEU A 49 1.85 -14.45 13.94
N ILE A 50 2.40 -13.33 14.38
CA ILE A 50 2.65 -13.04 15.80
C ILE A 50 1.49 -12.14 16.24
N LYS A 51 0.37 -12.79 16.61
CA LYS A 51 -0.86 -12.08 16.99
C LYS A 51 -0.79 -11.57 18.42
N GLU A 52 -1.14 -10.30 18.59
CA GLU A 52 -1.27 -9.62 19.89
C GLU A 52 -2.51 -8.74 19.91
N LYS A 53 -2.89 -8.27 21.09
CA LYS A 53 -3.96 -7.27 21.22
C LYS A 53 -3.41 -5.91 20.79
N LEU A 54 -4.02 -5.31 19.80
CA LEU A 54 -3.55 -4.04 19.22
C LEU A 54 -4.69 -3.06 18.97
N ASP A 55 -4.34 -1.79 18.94
CA ASP A 55 -5.19 -0.71 18.48
C ASP A 55 -5.02 -0.57 16.97
N ILE A 56 -6.03 -1.00 16.21
CA ILE A 56 -5.97 -1.01 14.76
C ILE A 56 -5.98 0.41 14.19
N LEU A 57 -6.60 1.37 14.88
CA LEU A 57 -6.59 2.77 14.46
C LEU A 57 -5.19 3.34 14.51
N ALA A 58 -4.49 3.18 15.63
CA ALA A 58 -3.13 3.67 15.78
C ALA A 58 -2.21 3.14 14.67
N GLU A 59 -2.37 1.87 14.28
CA GLU A 59 -1.59 1.29 13.19
C GLU A 59 -1.99 1.84 11.81
N PHE A 60 -3.27 2.12 11.61
CA PHE A 60 -3.75 2.73 10.37
C PHE A 60 -3.32 4.20 10.25
N ASP A 61 -3.44 4.97 11.34
CA ASP A 61 -3.01 6.37 11.44
C ASP A 61 -1.52 6.52 11.10
N ASP A 62 -0.69 5.64 11.66
CA ASP A 62 0.74 5.57 11.35
C ASP A 62 0.99 5.34 9.84
N ALA A 63 0.22 4.48 9.19
CA ALA A 63 0.36 4.19 7.75
C ALA A 63 -0.07 5.39 6.90
N VAL A 64 -1.19 6.04 7.27
CA VAL A 64 -1.67 7.27 6.61
C VAL A 64 -0.65 8.39 6.77
N TYR A 65 -0.17 8.61 8.00
CA TYR A 65 0.83 9.65 8.30
C TYR A 65 2.10 9.46 7.48
N PHE A 66 2.59 8.22 7.38
CA PHE A 66 3.78 7.88 6.60
C PHE A 66 3.65 8.27 5.11
N LEU A 67 2.46 8.15 4.54
CA LEU A 67 2.22 8.42 3.12
C LEU A 67 1.77 9.86 2.83
N LYS A 68 1.41 10.63 3.86
CA LYS A 68 0.88 12.00 3.71
C LYS A 68 1.85 12.96 3.03
N GLU A 69 3.13 12.93 3.43
CA GLU A 69 4.17 13.77 2.84
C GLU A 69 4.40 13.43 1.36
N ARG A 70 4.39 12.14 1.04
CA ARG A 70 4.52 11.67 -0.34
C ARG A 70 3.33 12.12 -1.20
N ALA A 71 2.11 12.01 -0.69
CA ALA A 71 0.92 12.48 -1.40
C ALA A 71 1.05 13.97 -1.77
N VAL A 72 1.46 14.81 -0.83
CA VAL A 72 1.70 16.25 -1.05
C VAL A 72 2.79 16.46 -2.11
N THR A 73 3.91 15.75 -2.00
CA THR A 73 5.03 15.86 -2.95
C THR A 73 4.63 15.47 -4.37
N GLU A 74 3.77 14.45 -4.52
CA GLU A 74 3.22 14.00 -5.78
C GLU A 74 2.05 14.88 -6.27
N GLY A 75 1.62 15.87 -5.48
CA GLY A 75 0.50 16.78 -5.80
C GLY A 75 -0.84 16.08 -5.79
N LYS A 76 -1.06 15.16 -4.87
CA LYS A 76 -2.29 14.41 -4.64
C LYS A 76 -2.86 14.75 -3.28
N HIS A 77 -4.16 14.52 -3.09
CA HIS A 77 -4.85 14.79 -1.83
C HIS A 77 -5.13 13.47 -1.11
N LEU A 78 -4.51 13.26 0.05
CA LEU A 78 -4.82 12.16 0.94
C LEU A 78 -5.71 12.70 2.07
N LEU A 79 -6.99 12.31 2.04
CA LEU A 79 -8.02 12.73 2.99
C LEU A 79 -8.26 11.60 3.98
N TYR A 80 -8.11 11.90 5.24
CA TYR A 80 -8.42 10.99 6.34
C TYR A 80 -8.73 11.82 7.58
N ASP A 81 -9.93 11.62 8.09
CA ASP A 81 -10.35 12.19 9.37
C ASP A 81 -10.27 11.09 10.43
N GLU A 82 -9.41 11.28 11.40
CA GLU A 82 -9.25 10.37 12.52
C GLU A 82 -10.58 10.31 13.30
N PRO A 83 -11.16 9.11 13.47
CA PRO A 83 -12.45 9.01 14.13
C PRO A 83 -12.32 9.29 15.64
N GLU A 84 -13.23 10.11 16.17
CA GLU A 84 -13.31 10.45 17.59
C GLU A 84 -13.87 9.32 18.49
N VAL A 85 -14.11 8.14 17.92
CA VAL A 85 -14.77 7.01 18.61
C VAL A 85 -13.74 5.99 19.07
N VAL A 86 -13.92 5.47 20.28
CA VAL A 86 -13.11 4.36 20.79
C VAL A 86 -13.56 3.05 20.10
N TYR A 87 -12.66 2.42 19.42
CA TYR A 87 -12.86 1.13 18.75
C TYR A 87 -12.40 -0.03 19.65
N PRO A 88 -13.01 -1.21 19.51
CA PRO A 88 -12.52 -2.39 20.22
C PRO A 88 -11.12 -2.76 19.71
N ALA A 89 -10.28 -3.24 20.63
CA ALA A 89 -8.96 -3.73 20.25
C ALA A 89 -9.08 -5.01 19.42
N VAL A 90 -8.27 -5.09 18.36
CA VAL A 90 -8.18 -6.24 17.47
C VAL A 90 -7.08 -7.19 17.94
N TYR A 91 -7.25 -8.50 17.67
CA TYR A 91 -6.20 -9.48 17.91
C TYR A 91 -5.53 -9.86 16.57
N GLY A 92 -4.35 -9.32 16.33
CA GLY A 92 -3.67 -9.45 15.03
C GLY A 92 -2.16 -9.24 15.10
N ASP A 93 -1.50 -9.46 13.99
CA ASP A 93 -0.07 -9.16 13.81
C ASP A 93 0.09 -7.71 13.34
N LYS A 94 0.60 -6.88 14.23
CA LYS A 94 0.82 -5.44 14.01
C LYS A 94 1.56 -5.15 12.71
N ASN A 95 2.69 -5.82 12.48
CA ASN A 95 3.55 -5.53 11.32
C ASN A 95 2.88 -5.96 10.01
N ARG A 96 2.15 -7.09 10.03
CA ARG A 96 1.46 -7.60 8.85
C ARG A 96 0.23 -6.76 8.51
N LEU A 97 -0.55 -6.32 9.48
CA LEU A 97 -1.67 -5.41 9.23
C LEU A 97 -1.20 -4.05 8.72
N LYS A 98 -0.12 -3.49 9.30
CA LYS A 98 0.50 -2.27 8.77
C LYS A 98 0.98 -2.45 7.32
N GLN A 99 1.51 -3.62 6.97
CA GLN A 99 1.89 -3.96 5.59
C GLN A 99 0.68 -3.95 4.65
N VAL A 100 -0.48 -4.48 5.08
CA VAL A 100 -1.73 -4.40 4.30
C VAL A 100 -2.10 -2.95 4.03
N PHE A 101 -2.14 -2.11 5.07
CA PHE A 101 -2.50 -0.70 4.94
C PHE A 101 -1.58 0.05 3.99
N LEU A 102 -0.28 -0.13 4.13
CA LEU A 102 0.71 0.49 3.24
C LEU A 102 0.55 0.02 1.79
N ASN A 103 0.32 -1.28 1.55
CA ASN A 103 0.14 -1.81 0.21
C ASN A 103 -1.10 -1.22 -0.48
N VAL A 104 -2.21 -1.09 0.24
CA VAL A 104 -3.46 -0.55 -0.32
C VAL A 104 -3.36 0.95 -0.54
N LEU A 105 -2.88 1.71 0.46
CA LEU A 105 -2.70 3.16 0.35
C LEU A 105 -1.67 3.55 -0.72
N ASP A 106 -0.57 2.81 -0.82
CA ASP A 106 0.46 3.01 -1.85
C ASP A 106 -0.12 2.78 -3.26
N ASN A 107 -0.91 1.72 -3.43
CA ASN A 107 -1.61 1.48 -4.69
C ASN A 107 -2.60 2.61 -5.02
N ALA A 108 -3.42 3.04 -4.07
CA ALA A 108 -4.35 4.14 -4.26
C ALA A 108 -3.61 5.42 -4.71
N LEU A 109 -2.53 5.80 -4.02
CA LEU A 109 -1.72 6.95 -4.42
C LEU A 109 -1.10 6.74 -5.80
N LYS A 110 -0.52 5.60 -6.06
CA LYS A 110 0.20 5.28 -7.28
C LYS A 110 -0.66 5.37 -8.54
N TYR A 111 -1.92 4.91 -8.47
CA TYR A 111 -2.84 4.92 -9.61
C TYR A 111 -3.71 6.18 -9.69
N THR A 112 -3.66 7.05 -8.69
CA THR A 112 -4.31 8.35 -8.71
C THR A 112 -3.42 9.37 -9.46
N PRO A 113 -3.95 10.13 -10.42
CA PRO A 113 -3.20 11.18 -11.11
C PRO A 113 -2.94 12.38 -10.19
N LYS A 114 -2.03 13.25 -10.61
CA LYS A 114 -1.79 14.53 -9.93
C LYS A 114 -3.10 15.34 -9.86
N GLY A 115 -3.38 15.91 -8.70
CA GLY A 115 -4.63 16.62 -8.41
C GLY A 115 -5.79 15.70 -8.01
N GLY A 116 -5.62 14.37 -8.10
CA GLY A 116 -6.63 13.43 -7.66
C GLY A 116 -6.66 13.24 -6.13
N VAL A 117 -7.66 12.51 -5.68
CA VAL A 117 -7.98 12.33 -4.26
C VAL A 117 -7.89 10.85 -3.89
N VAL A 118 -7.29 10.57 -2.74
CA VAL A 118 -7.38 9.30 -2.02
C VAL A 118 -8.06 9.61 -0.69
N ALA A 119 -9.20 8.99 -0.43
CA ALA A 119 -9.94 9.13 0.82
C ALA A 119 -9.89 7.82 1.61
N ALA A 120 -9.63 7.92 2.89
CA ALA A 120 -9.62 6.79 3.79
C ALA A 120 -10.58 7.03 4.95
N GLN A 121 -11.26 5.98 5.40
CA GLN A 121 -12.15 6.04 6.56
C GLN A 121 -12.15 4.71 7.29
N VAL A 122 -12.37 4.74 8.60
CA VAL A 122 -12.57 3.57 9.43
C VAL A 122 -14.03 3.53 9.88
N ILE A 123 -14.68 2.39 9.69
CA ILE A 123 -16.10 2.20 9.97
C ILE A 123 -16.23 1.09 11.01
N TYR A 124 -16.95 1.38 12.08
CA TYR A 124 -17.35 0.43 13.10
C TYR A 124 -18.84 0.57 13.36
N SER A 125 -19.55 -0.53 13.32
CA SER A 125 -20.99 -0.56 13.62
C SER A 125 -21.25 -1.41 14.86
N LYS A 126 -22.12 -0.91 15.74
CA LYS A 126 -22.62 -1.70 16.89
C LYS A 126 -23.45 -2.89 16.47
N ASP A 127 -23.98 -2.89 15.26
CA ASP A 127 -24.76 -4.00 14.70
C ASP A 127 -23.85 -5.13 14.20
N GLU A 128 -22.58 -4.82 13.91
CA GLU A 128 -21.52 -5.77 13.56
C GLU A 128 -20.31 -5.59 14.49
N PRO A 129 -20.44 -5.91 15.79
CA PRO A 129 -19.46 -5.53 16.82
C PRO A 129 -18.10 -6.21 16.68
N ASP A 130 -18.02 -7.28 15.92
CA ASP A 130 -16.79 -8.06 15.70
C ASP A 130 -16.04 -7.63 14.42
N ILE A 131 -16.56 -6.61 13.69
CA ILE A 131 -16.01 -6.17 12.42
C ILE A 131 -15.63 -4.68 12.47
N ILE A 132 -14.38 -4.40 12.11
CA ILE A 132 -13.91 -3.05 11.80
C ILE A 132 -13.59 -3.03 10.30
N LYS A 133 -14.23 -2.11 9.57
CA LYS A 133 -13.99 -1.93 8.12
C LYS A 133 -13.09 -0.71 7.92
N ILE A 134 -12.04 -0.88 7.14
CA ILE A 134 -11.19 0.21 6.68
C ILE A 134 -11.44 0.36 5.18
N VAL A 135 -11.93 1.52 4.77
CA VAL A 135 -12.32 1.81 3.40
C VAL A 135 -11.37 2.84 2.82
N ILE A 136 -10.72 2.49 1.72
CA ILE A 136 -9.81 3.37 0.99
C ILE A 136 -10.34 3.53 -0.42
N THR A 137 -10.68 4.77 -0.80
CA THR A 137 -11.25 5.09 -2.12
C THR A 137 -10.32 6.07 -2.83
N ASP A 138 -10.02 5.81 -4.09
CA ASP A 138 -9.23 6.69 -4.93
C ASP A 138 -10.03 7.17 -6.18
N THR A 139 -9.64 8.31 -6.71
CA THR A 139 -10.14 8.85 -7.98
C THR A 139 -9.15 8.58 -9.12
N GLY A 140 -8.56 7.40 -9.11
CA GLY A 140 -7.55 6.98 -10.08
C GLY A 140 -8.13 6.50 -11.42
N CYS A 141 -7.29 5.82 -12.18
CA CYS A 141 -7.69 5.28 -13.48
C CYS A 141 -8.71 4.15 -13.39
N GLY A 142 -8.94 3.60 -12.18
CA GLY A 142 -9.80 2.44 -11.99
C GLY A 142 -9.25 1.17 -12.63
N ILE A 143 -10.07 0.11 -12.59
CA ILE A 143 -9.74 -1.22 -13.09
C ILE A 143 -10.87 -1.67 -14.02
N SER A 144 -10.53 -2.25 -15.15
CA SER A 144 -11.51 -2.79 -16.08
C SER A 144 -12.24 -3.99 -15.47
N ALA A 145 -13.48 -4.25 -15.91
CA ALA A 145 -14.26 -5.42 -15.47
C ALA A 145 -13.55 -6.75 -15.81
N GLU A 146 -12.70 -6.76 -16.85
CA GLU A 146 -11.92 -7.93 -17.26
C GLU A 146 -10.73 -8.18 -16.32
N ASP A 147 -10.10 -7.12 -15.81
CA ASP A 147 -8.91 -7.18 -14.96
C ASP A 147 -9.26 -7.35 -13.48
N LEU A 148 -10.41 -6.81 -13.04
CA LEU A 148 -10.83 -6.79 -11.64
C LEU A 148 -10.76 -8.16 -10.95
N PRO A 149 -11.20 -9.28 -11.55
CA PRO A 149 -11.07 -10.61 -10.93
C PRO A 149 -9.63 -11.07 -10.75
N LYS A 150 -8.67 -10.48 -11.51
CA LYS A 150 -7.27 -10.93 -11.57
C LYS A 150 -6.33 -10.09 -10.72
N VAL A 151 -6.76 -8.91 -10.22
CA VAL A 151 -5.85 -7.97 -9.52
C VAL A 151 -5.26 -8.51 -8.22
N LYS A 152 -5.87 -9.54 -7.64
CA LYS A 152 -5.34 -10.28 -6.50
C LYS A 152 -4.43 -11.45 -6.92
N GLU A 153 -4.33 -11.72 -8.21
CA GLU A 153 -3.42 -12.75 -8.71
C GLU A 153 -1.96 -12.25 -8.65
N LYS A 154 -1.08 -13.18 -8.40
CA LYS A 154 0.36 -12.93 -8.23
C LYS A 154 0.99 -12.49 -9.54
N PHE A 155 1.80 -11.43 -9.47
CA PHE A 155 2.49 -10.82 -10.63
C PHE A 155 1.55 -10.20 -11.67
N TYR A 156 0.25 -10.16 -11.37
CA TYR A 156 -0.71 -9.53 -12.25
C TYR A 156 -0.63 -8.01 -12.16
N LYS A 157 -0.72 -7.35 -13.30
CA LYS A 157 -0.79 -5.90 -13.41
C LYS A 157 -1.78 -5.53 -14.52
N ALA A 158 -2.87 -4.92 -14.17
CA ALA A 158 -3.82 -4.34 -15.12
C ALA A 158 -3.16 -3.21 -15.94
N ASN A 159 -2.27 -2.42 -15.30
CA ASN A 159 -1.51 -1.37 -15.98
C ASN A 159 0.00 -1.67 -15.91
N GLN A 160 0.60 -2.03 -17.04
CA GLN A 160 2.02 -2.38 -17.15
C GLN A 160 2.95 -1.15 -17.17
N THR A 161 2.43 0.06 -17.44
CA THR A 161 3.23 1.28 -17.50
C THR A 161 3.55 1.83 -16.11
N VAL A 162 2.78 1.45 -15.11
CA VAL A 162 2.97 1.86 -13.71
C VAL A 162 3.90 0.86 -13.01
N GLY A 163 4.99 1.34 -12.42
CA GLY A 163 5.99 0.52 -11.73
C GLY A 163 5.37 -0.33 -10.59
N GLY A 164 6.07 -1.37 -10.14
CA GLY A 164 5.68 -2.27 -9.04
C GLY A 164 5.89 -3.74 -9.39
N SER A 165 5.80 -4.62 -8.39
CA SER A 165 6.01 -6.07 -8.53
C SER A 165 4.77 -6.83 -9.01
N GLY A 166 3.56 -6.30 -8.75
CA GLY A 166 2.30 -7.03 -8.91
C GLY A 166 2.04 -8.07 -7.80
N ILE A 167 2.73 -7.95 -6.67
CA ILE A 167 2.63 -8.89 -5.54
C ILE A 167 1.86 -8.26 -4.36
N GLY A 168 1.92 -6.93 -4.20
CA GLY A 168 1.43 -6.24 -3.01
C GLY A 168 -0.02 -6.55 -2.64
N LEU A 169 -0.96 -6.52 -3.60
CA LEU A 169 -2.37 -6.87 -3.35
C LEU A 169 -2.56 -8.35 -3.02
N ALA A 170 -1.83 -9.25 -3.68
CA ALA A 170 -1.87 -10.69 -3.38
C ALA A 170 -1.37 -10.98 -1.95
N VAL A 171 -0.30 -10.29 -1.52
CA VAL A 171 0.23 -10.40 -0.14
C VAL A 171 -0.77 -9.81 0.86
N ALA A 172 -1.37 -8.66 0.55
CA ALA A 172 -2.38 -8.04 1.42
C ALA A 172 -3.60 -8.95 1.60
N ASP A 173 -4.14 -9.51 0.52
CA ASP A 173 -5.27 -10.44 0.57
C ASP A 173 -4.97 -11.68 1.42
N GLU A 174 -3.79 -12.27 1.26
CA GLU A 174 -3.39 -13.44 2.05
C GLU A 174 -3.17 -13.11 3.53
N ILE A 175 -2.59 -11.94 3.84
CA ILE A 175 -2.45 -11.49 5.23
C ILE A 175 -3.84 -11.32 5.86
N MET A 176 -4.81 -10.75 5.14
CA MET A 176 -6.18 -10.61 5.63
C MET A 176 -6.82 -11.98 5.86
N ASN A 177 -6.69 -12.92 4.93
CA ASN A 177 -7.16 -14.30 5.08
C ASN A 177 -6.58 -14.99 6.32
N LEU A 178 -5.28 -14.83 6.58
CA LEU A 178 -4.60 -15.37 7.78
C LEU A 178 -5.11 -14.72 9.09
N HIS A 179 -5.68 -13.52 9.01
CA HIS A 179 -6.33 -12.83 10.11
C HIS A 179 -7.83 -13.14 10.22
N ASN A 180 -8.39 -14.00 9.35
CA ASN A 180 -9.82 -14.27 9.20
C ASN A 180 -10.64 -13.02 8.79
N GLY A 181 -10.02 -12.10 8.11
CA GLY A 181 -10.64 -10.94 7.47
C GLY A 181 -10.81 -11.14 5.97
N SER A 182 -11.25 -10.09 5.28
CA SER A 182 -11.35 -10.02 3.81
C SER A 182 -10.69 -8.77 3.28
N LEU A 183 -10.38 -8.78 1.99
CA LEU A 183 -9.97 -7.61 1.21
C LEU A 183 -10.86 -7.56 -0.03
N ASP A 184 -11.82 -6.65 -0.04
CA ASP A 184 -12.78 -6.51 -1.13
C ASP A 184 -12.42 -5.30 -1.99
N ILE A 185 -12.57 -5.43 -3.32
CA ILE A 185 -12.18 -4.41 -4.28
C ILE A 185 -13.35 -4.15 -5.23
N GLU A 186 -13.80 -2.91 -5.25
CA GLU A 186 -14.78 -2.40 -6.19
C GLU A 186 -14.12 -1.32 -7.06
N SER A 187 -14.29 -1.40 -8.36
CA SER A 187 -13.65 -0.46 -9.28
C SER A 187 -14.41 -0.29 -10.57
N GLY A 188 -14.30 0.89 -11.16
CA GLY A 188 -14.75 1.20 -12.50
C GLY A 188 -13.68 1.92 -13.30
N GLU A 189 -13.42 1.47 -14.52
CA GLU A 189 -12.43 2.09 -15.40
C GLU A 189 -12.75 3.57 -15.62
N GLY A 190 -11.78 4.45 -15.40
CA GLY A 190 -11.94 5.90 -15.46
C GLY A 190 -12.71 6.54 -14.29
N VAL A 191 -13.15 5.75 -13.30
CA VAL A 191 -13.90 6.24 -12.13
C VAL A 191 -13.04 6.26 -10.88
N GLY A 192 -12.29 5.18 -10.64
CA GLY A 192 -11.45 4.98 -9.46
C GLY A 192 -11.67 3.61 -8.84
N THR A 193 -11.07 3.39 -7.66
CA THR A 193 -11.12 2.12 -6.94
C THR A 193 -11.47 2.33 -5.49
N THR A 194 -12.27 1.43 -4.94
CA THR A 194 -12.55 1.33 -3.49
C THR A 194 -12.07 -0.03 -3.01
N VAL A 195 -11.26 -0.02 -1.96
CA VAL A 195 -10.79 -1.22 -1.26
C VAL A 195 -11.32 -1.19 0.17
N THR A 196 -11.93 -2.29 0.57
CA THR A 196 -12.47 -2.47 1.92
C THR A 196 -11.83 -3.66 2.60
#